data_642ea679843f81102b1f3d1cfbde236e
#
_entry.id   642ea679843f81102b1f3d1cfbde236e
#
_cell.length_a   1.000
_cell.length_b   1.000
_cell.length_c   1.000
_cell.angle_alpha   90.00
_cell.angle_beta   90.00
_cell.angle_gamma   90.00
#
_symmetry.space_group_name_H-M   'P 1'
#
loop_
_entity.id
_entity.type
_entity.pdbx_description
1 polymer ?
#
loop_
_entity_poly.entity_id
_entity_poly.type
_entity_poly.pdbx_seq_one_letter_code
_entity_poly.pdbx_strand_id
1 'polypeptide(L)'
;MTVEKYNKLSESSLIKKAKMGDTEAFEELVFRSKDYLTNWIHRKTKNENETEEILQITYIKCWKYIKSFKGKSGFKTWACSVSRNLFIDMLRKKLRNRETSLEESEFAYNYSSSTPHASHELLKNEDLKIILNEVLDDLPKIHRDVLSCFAIEELSYQEISKKLCCSVGTVMSRLFYARKKAQALVKKNKEFKHYGYGK
;
A
#
# COMPACT_ATOMS: atom_id res chain seq x y z
N MET A 1 23.03 22.04 11.39
CA MET A 1 23.18 21.42 12.71
C MET A 1 21.92 20.75 13.27
N THR A 2 20.75 20.84 12.64
CA THR A 2 19.48 20.28 13.14
C THR A 2 19.19 18.84 12.71
N VAL A 3 19.74 18.38 11.59
CA VAL A 3 19.47 17.06 10.98
C VAL A 3 20.00 15.87 11.84
N GLU A 4 21.11 16.05 12.56
CA GLU A 4 21.71 14.99 13.37
C GLU A 4 20.85 14.58 14.59
N LYS A 5 20.02 15.48 15.11
CA LYS A 5 19.18 15.23 16.29
C LYS A 5 18.07 14.23 16.02
N TYR A 6 17.47 14.25 14.84
CA TYR A 6 16.32 13.40 14.48
C TYR A 6 16.76 12.05 13.89
N ASN A 7 17.94 11.98 13.30
CA ASN A 7 18.47 10.76 12.67
C ASN A 7 18.63 9.59 13.66
N LYS A 8 18.88 9.88 14.94
CA LYS A 8 19.02 8.86 16.00
C LYS A 8 17.68 8.45 16.64
N LEU A 9 16.57 9.13 16.32
CA LEU A 9 15.28 8.84 16.92
C LEU A 9 14.60 7.64 16.26
N SER A 10 13.88 6.86 17.07
CA SER A 10 13.02 5.78 16.56
C SER A 10 11.85 6.35 15.75
N GLU A 11 11.35 5.58 14.79
CA GLU A 11 10.18 5.97 13.97
C GLU A 11 8.98 6.35 14.85
N SER A 12 8.74 5.62 15.94
CA SER A 12 7.65 5.92 16.88
C SER A 12 7.82 7.27 17.57
N SER A 13 9.07 7.64 17.91
CA SER A 13 9.37 8.95 18.51
C SER A 13 9.20 10.08 17.50
N LEU A 14 9.62 9.89 16.26
CA LEU A 14 9.41 10.84 15.17
C LEU A 14 7.92 11.07 14.91
N ILE A 15 7.13 10.00 14.86
CA ILE A 15 5.67 10.09 14.67
C ILE A 15 5.02 10.87 15.80
N LYS A 16 5.41 10.63 17.06
CA LYS A 16 4.88 11.38 18.21
C LYS A 16 5.17 12.87 18.08
N LYS A 17 6.39 13.25 17.74
CA LYS A 17 6.79 14.65 17.54
C LYS A 17 6.05 15.29 16.36
N ALA A 18 5.98 14.63 15.21
CA ALA A 18 5.25 15.11 14.04
C ALA A 18 3.77 15.34 14.34
N LYS A 19 3.13 14.51 15.17
CA LYS A 19 1.75 14.74 15.64
C LYS A 19 1.58 15.99 16.50
N MET A 20 2.64 16.41 17.17
CA MET A 20 2.67 17.68 17.95
C MET A 20 2.95 18.89 17.06
N GLY A 21 3.17 18.70 15.75
CA GLY A 21 3.44 19.76 14.78
C GLY A 21 4.93 19.99 14.52
N ASP A 22 5.81 19.10 14.97
CA ASP A 22 7.24 19.16 14.71
C ASP A 22 7.52 18.78 13.25
N THR A 23 7.78 19.79 12.40
CA THR A 23 8.02 19.65 10.98
C THR A 23 9.32 18.91 10.69
N GLU A 24 10.37 19.17 11.47
CA GLU A 24 11.68 18.51 11.29
C GLU A 24 11.59 17.01 11.56
N ALA A 25 10.80 16.60 12.57
CA ALA A 25 10.53 15.18 12.82
C ALA A 25 9.76 14.53 11.67
N PHE A 26 8.86 15.27 11.01
CA PHE A 26 8.16 14.78 9.83
C PHE A 26 9.07 14.71 8.61
N GLU A 27 9.92 15.69 8.39
CA GLU A 27 10.93 15.69 7.32
C GLU A 27 11.86 14.46 7.41
N GLU A 28 12.25 14.08 8.62
CA GLU A 28 13.03 12.85 8.83
C GLU A 28 12.24 11.59 8.45
N LEU A 29 10.93 11.52 8.77
CA LEU A 29 10.07 10.41 8.30
C LEU A 29 9.97 10.37 6.78
N VAL A 30 9.84 11.54 6.14
CA VAL A 30 9.84 11.67 4.68
C VAL A 30 11.17 11.18 4.12
N PHE A 31 12.28 11.66 4.63
CA PHE A 31 13.62 11.28 4.20
C PHE A 31 13.82 9.75 4.23
N ARG A 32 13.50 9.11 5.35
CA ARG A 32 13.62 7.65 5.51
C ARG A 32 12.72 6.83 4.58
N SER A 33 11.62 7.42 4.11
CA SER A 33 10.64 6.72 3.27
C SER A 33 10.77 7.05 1.79
N LYS A 34 11.50 8.12 1.42
CA LYS A 34 11.52 8.70 0.08
C LYS A 34 11.89 7.69 -1.01
N ASP A 35 13.05 7.06 -0.90
CA ASP A 35 13.55 6.17 -1.95
C ASP A 35 12.60 4.98 -2.18
N TYR A 36 12.10 4.41 -1.09
CA TYR A 36 11.15 3.31 -1.17
C TYR A 36 9.84 3.72 -1.85
N LEU A 37 9.26 4.86 -1.45
CA LEU A 37 8.02 5.37 -2.02
C LEU A 37 8.20 5.77 -3.48
N THR A 38 9.28 6.47 -3.82
CA THR A 38 9.60 6.83 -5.20
C THR A 38 9.67 5.60 -6.08
N ASN A 39 10.44 4.58 -5.69
CA ASN A 39 10.57 3.34 -6.44
C ASN A 39 9.22 2.58 -6.54
N TRP A 40 8.43 2.59 -5.47
CA TRP A 40 7.13 1.93 -5.46
C TRP A 40 6.15 2.63 -6.41
N ILE A 41 6.07 3.97 -6.38
CA ILE A 41 5.18 4.75 -7.26
C ILE A 41 5.66 4.65 -8.71
N HIS A 42 6.97 4.82 -8.97
CA HIS A 42 7.53 4.79 -10.32
C HIS A 42 7.26 3.46 -11.05
N ARG A 43 7.33 2.34 -10.35
CA ARG A 43 6.98 1.04 -10.92
C ARG A 43 5.54 0.97 -11.42
N LYS A 44 4.63 1.76 -10.86
CA LYS A 44 3.21 1.80 -11.23
C LYS A 44 2.90 2.83 -12.31
N THR A 45 3.49 4.01 -12.21
CA THR A 45 3.27 5.10 -13.17
C THR A 45 4.08 4.92 -14.44
N LYS A 46 5.28 4.34 -14.34
CA LYS A 46 6.30 4.28 -15.40
C LYS A 46 6.59 5.66 -16.03
N ASN A 47 6.32 6.72 -15.30
CA ASN A 47 6.46 8.11 -15.71
C ASN A 47 7.00 8.94 -14.55
N GLU A 48 8.09 9.66 -14.75
CA GLU A 48 8.78 10.40 -13.69
C GLU A 48 7.92 11.57 -13.17
N ASN A 49 7.30 12.33 -14.07
CA ASN A 49 6.47 13.47 -13.67
C ASN A 49 5.27 13.03 -12.81
N GLU A 50 4.59 11.96 -13.21
CA GLU A 50 3.49 11.40 -12.44
C GLU A 50 3.95 10.81 -11.10
N THR A 51 5.14 10.22 -11.09
CA THR A 51 5.76 9.71 -9.86
C THR A 51 5.98 10.83 -8.87
N GLU A 52 6.57 11.92 -9.33
CA GLU A 52 6.87 13.08 -8.49
C GLU A 52 5.59 13.76 -7.99
N GLU A 53 4.60 13.97 -8.86
CA GLU A 53 3.30 14.53 -8.49
C GLU A 53 2.63 13.69 -7.38
N ILE A 54 2.53 12.37 -7.57
CA ILE A 54 1.94 11.48 -6.57
C ILE A 54 2.73 11.52 -5.26
N LEU A 55 4.06 11.52 -5.33
CA LEU A 55 4.92 11.55 -4.16
C LEU A 55 4.71 12.82 -3.34
N GLN A 56 4.71 13.98 -3.99
CA GLN A 56 4.47 15.28 -3.35
C GLN A 56 3.09 15.32 -2.67
N ILE A 57 2.03 14.96 -3.40
CA ILE A 57 0.68 14.93 -2.84
C ILE A 57 0.57 13.92 -1.69
N THR A 58 1.29 12.79 -1.77
CA THR A 58 1.34 11.79 -0.70
C THR A 58 1.85 12.42 0.59
N TYR A 59 2.98 13.12 0.55
CA TYR A 59 3.55 13.73 1.76
C TYR A 59 2.70 14.87 2.29
N ILE A 60 2.10 15.69 1.44
CA ILE A 60 1.13 16.72 1.87
C ILE A 60 -0.04 16.07 2.61
N LYS A 61 -0.62 14.97 2.07
CA LYS A 61 -1.70 14.26 2.74
C LYS A 61 -1.23 13.58 4.02
N CYS A 62 -0.04 12.99 4.04
CA CYS A 62 0.53 12.39 5.24
C CYS A 62 0.70 13.45 6.34
N TRP A 63 1.24 14.62 6.05
CA TRP A 63 1.33 15.72 7.00
C TRP A 63 -0.03 16.16 7.53
N LYS A 64 -0.97 16.41 6.61
CA LYS A 64 -2.34 16.82 6.96
C LYS A 64 -3.04 15.84 7.91
N TYR A 65 -2.81 14.54 7.71
CA TYR A 65 -3.49 13.48 8.45
C TYR A 65 -2.63 12.78 9.51
N ILE A 66 -1.40 13.24 9.77
CA ILE A 66 -0.48 12.61 10.72
C ILE A 66 -1.08 12.48 12.13
N LYS A 67 -1.87 13.46 12.55
CA LYS A 67 -2.56 13.44 13.86
C LYS A 67 -3.51 12.25 14.01
N SER A 68 -4.15 11.82 12.93
CA SER A 68 -5.08 10.68 12.89
C SER A 68 -4.40 9.33 12.69
N PHE A 69 -3.11 9.30 12.40
CA PHE A 69 -2.35 8.08 12.20
C PHE A 69 -2.30 7.25 13.49
N LYS A 70 -2.87 6.04 13.47
CA LYS A 70 -3.04 5.21 14.69
C LYS A 70 -1.80 4.37 15.05
N GLY A 71 -0.73 4.40 14.24
CA GLY A 71 0.48 3.63 14.51
C GLY A 71 0.32 2.10 14.41
N LYS A 72 -0.75 1.60 13.77
CA LYS A 72 -0.99 0.17 13.56
C LYS A 72 -0.05 -0.46 12.53
N SER A 73 0.64 0.35 11.76
CA SER A 73 1.67 -0.01 10.79
C SER A 73 2.80 1.01 10.86
N GLY A 74 3.94 0.73 10.24
CA GLY A 74 4.99 1.73 10.07
C GLY A 74 4.54 2.90 9.18
N PHE A 75 5.21 4.05 9.33
CA PHE A 75 4.93 5.26 8.54
C PHE A 75 5.03 4.98 7.04
N LYS A 76 6.07 4.28 6.61
CA LYS A 76 6.29 3.87 5.21
C LYS A 76 5.09 3.11 4.62
N THR A 77 4.57 2.12 5.34
CA THR A 77 3.41 1.32 4.92
C THR A 77 2.13 2.18 4.82
N TRP A 78 1.95 3.10 5.77
CA TRP A 78 0.81 4.02 5.72
C TRP A 78 0.92 4.99 4.54
N ALA A 79 2.09 5.57 4.30
CA ALA A 79 2.34 6.45 3.15
C ALA A 79 2.12 5.72 1.81
N CYS A 80 2.53 4.45 1.69
CA CYS A 80 2.21 3.62 0.52
C CYS A 80 0.70 3.47 0.30
N SER A 81 -0.09 3.32 1.36
CA SER A 81 -1.55 3.23 1.22
C SER A 81 -2.17 4.54 0.73
N VAL A 82 -1.61 5.68 1.15
CA VAL A 82 -2.01 7.01 0.66
C VAL A 82 -1.63 7.18 -0.82
N SER A 83 -0.39 6.82 -1.19
CA SER A 83 0.09 6.88 -2.58
C SER A 83 -0.74 6.01 -3.51
N ARG A 84 -1.13 4.81 -3.06
CA ARG A 84 -1.97 3.89 -3.82
C ARG A 84 -3.32 4.51 -4.15
N ASN A 85 -3.98 5.12 -3.17
CA ASN A 85 -5.27 5.76 -3.41
C ASN A 85 -5.14 6.90 -4.42
N LEU A 86 -4.08 7.71 -4.31
CA LEU A 86 -3.80 8.78 -5.27
C LEU A 86 -3.57 8.25 -6.68
N PHE A 87 -2.79 7.19 -6.83
CA PHE A 87 -2.56 6.54 -8.11
C PHE A 87 -3.86 6.03 -8.75
N ILE A 88 -4.72 5.36 -7.97
CA ILE A 88 -6.02 4.90 -8.45
C ILE A 88 -6.91 6.07 -8.87
N ASP A 89 -6.94 7.17 -8.09
CA ASP A 89 -7.70 8.37 -8.43
C ASP A 89 -7.18 9.02 -9.72
N MET A 90 -5.87 9.05 -9.92
CA MET A 90 -5.24 9.53 -11.15
C MET A 90 -5.66 8.68 -12.36
N LEU A 91 -5.62 7.36 -12.23
CA LEU A 91 -6.06 6.44 -13.30
C LEU A 91 -7.52 6.68 -13.66
N ARG A 92 -8.40 6.81 -12.66
CA ARG A 92 -9.83 7.09 -12.90
C ARG A 92 -10.05 8.42 -13.62
N LYS A 93 -9.26 9.44 -13.27
CA LYS A 93 -9.32 10.74 -13.96
C LYS A 93 -8.88 10.62 -15.41
N LYS A 94 -7.80 9.87 -15.68
CA LYS A 94 -7.33 9.62 -17.04
C LYS A 94 -8.37 8.87 -17.88
N LEU A 95 -9.01 7.84 -17.31
CA LEU A 95 -10.06 7.07 -18.00
C LEU A 95 -11.26 7.96 -18.35
N ARG A 96 -11.76 8.76 -17.41
CA ARG A 96 -12.88 9.69 -17.67
C ARG A 96 -12.56 10.72 -18.74
N ASN A 97 -11.33 11.25 -18.74
CA ASN A 97 -10.92 12.22 -19.76
C ASN A 97 -10.75 11.57 -21.15
N ARG A 98 -10.57 10.25 -21.22
CA ARG A 98 -10.51 9.49 -22.48
C ARG A 98 -11.87 9.11 -23.02
N GLU A 99 -12.85 8.84 -22.14
CA GLU A 99 -14.24 8.61 -22.56
C GLU A 99 -14.89 9.83 -23.24
N THR A 100 -14.32 11.03 -22.99
CA THR A 100 -14.69 12.27 -23.66
C THR A 100 -13.94 12.50 -24.99
N SER A 101 -12.88 11.74 -25.26
CA SER A 101 -12.16 11.71 -26.53
C SER A 101 -12.13 10.26 -27.00
N LEU A 102 -12.92 10.00 -28.07
CA LEU A 102 -13.05 8.70 -28.74
C LEU A 102 -11.71 8.22 -29.31
N GLU A 103 -10.79 7.71 -28.46
CA GLU A 103 -9.66 6.90 -28.92
C GLU A 103 -9.13 5.98 -27.81
N GLU A 104 -9.38 4.70 -28.02
CA GLU A 104 -8.65 3.48 -27.72
C GLU A 104 -8.56 2.87 -26.33
N SER A 105 -9.19 1.69 -26.32
CA SER A 105 -9.35 0.68 -25.28
C SER A 105 -8.10 -0.13 -24.89
N GLU A 106 -6.93 0.11 -25.47
CA GLU A 106 -5.75 -0.76 -25.30
C GLU A 106 -5.00 -0.57 -23.97
N PHE A 107 -5.10 0.62 -23.38
CA PHE A 107 -4.34 0.93 -22.15
C PHE A 107 -5.00 0.41 -20.86
N ALA A 108 -6.29 0.18 -20.87
CA ALA A 108 -7.01 -0.36 -19.71
C ALA A 108 -6.70 -1.86 -19.50
N TYR A 109 -6.45 -2.59 -20.59
CA TYR A 109 -6.14 -4.02 -20.56
C TYR A 109 -4.72 -4.32 -20.06
N ASN A 110 -3.74 -3.49 -20.45
CA ASN A 110 -2.35 -3.65 -20.02
C ASN A 110 -2.09 -3.26 -18.56
N TYR A 111 -3.00 -2.49 -17.93
CA TYR A 111 -2.88 -2.08 -16.53
C TYR A 111 -3.50 -3.10 -15.54
N SER A 112 -4.37 -3.97 -16.04
CA SER A 112 -4.96 -5.07 -15.25
C SER A 112 -3.96 -6.18 -14.93
N SER A 113 -2.86 -6.24 -15.68
CA SER A 113 -1.83 -7.30 -15.57
C SER A 113 -0.59 -6.90 -14.77
N SER A 114 -0.54 -5.69 -14.22
CA SER A 114 0.61 -5.25 -13.42
C SER A 114 0.47 -5.78 -12.00
N THR A 115 1.04 -6.94 -11.76
CA THR A 115 1.22 -7.55 -10.44
C THR A 115 1.71 -6.55 -9.39
N PRO A 116 1.18 -6.61 -8.17
CA PRO A 116 1.58 -5.73 -7.06
C PRO A 116 3.01 -6.04 -6.62
N HIS A 117 3.91 -5.13 -6.89
CA HIS A 117 5.32 -5.26 -6.52
C HIS A 117 5.66 -4.59 -5.18
N ALA A 118 4.83 -4.75 -4.14
CA ALA A 118 5.32 -4.62 -2.77
C ALA A 118 6.24 -5.79 -2.40
N SER A 119 6.29 -6.77 -3.26
CA SER A 119 6.92 -8.07 -3.04
C SER A 119 8.05 -8.39 -4.00
N HIS A 120 8.48 -7.51 -4.90
CA HIS A 120 9.47 -7.97 -5.88
C HIS A 120 10.84 -8.27 -5.27
N GLU A 121 11.20 -7.67 -4.19
CA GLU A 121 12.39 -8.06 -3.41
C GLU A 121 12.12 -9.30 -2.54
N LEU A 122 10.90 -9.44 -2.03
CA LEU A 122 10.43 -10.61 -1.29
C LEU A 122 10.13 -11.79 -2.23
N LEU A 123 9.67 -11.53 -3.45
CA LEU A 123 9.31 -12.55 -4.45
C LEU A 123 10.48 -13.03 -5.31
N LYS A 124 11.70 -12.59 -5.06
CA LYS A 124 12.92 -13.25 -5.57
C LYS A 124 13.18 -14.58 -4.85
N ASN A 125 12.53 -14.79 -3.71
CA ASN A 125 12.63 -16.03 -2.97
C ASN A 125 11.40 -16.89 -3.29
N GLU A 126 11.59 -17.93 -4.08
CA GLU A 126 10.50 -18.86 -4.49
C GLU A 126 9.85 -19.51 -3.27
N ASP A 127 10.62 -19.80 -2.23
CA ASP A 127 10.10 -20.37 -0.98
C ASP A 127 9.08 -19.44 -0.32
N LEU A 128 9.33 -18.13 -0.33
CA LEU A 128 8.40 -17.15 0.23
C LEU A 128 7.08 -17.07 -0.58
N LYS A 129 7.14 -17.25 -1.91
CA LYS A 129 5.93 -17.33 -2.75
C LYS A 129 5.08 -18.55 -2.39
N ILE A 130 5.73 -19.70 -2.22
CA ILE A 130 5.06 -20.95 -1.86
C ILE A 130 4.35 -20.76 -0.52
N ILE A 131 5.05 -20.27 0.49
CA ILE A 131 4.51 -20.04 1.84
C ILE A 131 3.36 -19.02 1.82
N LEU A 132 3.47 -17.94 1.03
CA LEU A 132 2.39 -16.96 0.90
C LEU A 132 1.15 -17.55 0.23
N ASN A 133 1.34 -18.42 -0.78
CA ASN A 133 0.22 -19.12 -1.40
C ASN A 133 -0.45 -20.09 -0.42
N GLU A 134 0.31 -20.84 0.37
CA GLU A 134 -0.23 -21.70 1.42
C GLU A 134 -1.09 -20.91 2.42
N VAL A 135 -0.60 -19.75 2.88
CA VAL A 135 -1.36 -18.88 3.78
C VAL A 135 -2.65 -18.36 3.12
N LEU A 136 -2.62 -18.07 1.83
CA LEU A 136 -3.82 -17.66 1.09
C LEU A 136 -4.79 -18.83 0.94
N ASP A 137 -4.28 -20.04 0.71
CA ASP A 137 -5.10 -21.24 0.55
C ASP A 137 -5.76 -21.69 1.85
N ASP A 138 -5.13 -21.45 2.98
CA ASP A 138 -5.68 -21.66 4.32
C ASP A 138 -6.78 -20.64 4.71
N LEU A 139 -6.94 -19.57 3.95
CA LEU A 139 -8.02 -18.62 4.19
C LEU A 139 -9.36 -19.15 3.65
N PRO A 140 -10.47 -18.96 4.38
CA PRO A 140 -11.79 -19.19 3.83
C PRO A 140 -11.99 -18.42 2.52
N LYS A 141 -12.62 -19.03 1.52
CA LYS A 141 -12.81 -18.48 0.18
C LYS A 141 -13.22 -16.99 0.17
N ILE A 142 -14.20 -16.63 1.00
CA ILE A 142 -14.72 -15.24 1.11
C ILE A 142 -13.60 -14.26 1.51
N HIS A 143 -12.67 -14.67 2.37
CA HIS A 143 -11.55 -13.85 2.84
C HIS A 143 -10.42 -13.83 1.81
N ARG A 144 -10.16 -14.95 1.16
CA ARG A 144 -9.19 -15.08 0.07
C ARG A 144 -9.58 -14.17 -1.10
N ASP A 145 -10.81 -14.31 -1.60
CA ASP A 145 -11.30 -13.54 -2.75
C ASP A 145 -11.19 -12.03 -2.52
N VAL A 146 -11.65 -11.53 -1.38
CA VAL A 146 -11.58 -10.09 -1.10
C VAL A 146 -10.16 -9.60 -0.90
N LEU A 147 -9.28 -10.44 -0.33
CA LEU A 147 -7.88 -10.09 -0.12
C LEU A 147 -7.11 -10.10 -1.44
N SER A 148 -7.38 -11.07 -2.32
CA SER A 148 -6.80 -11.14 -3.66
C SER A 148 -7.23 -9.95 -4.53
N CYS A 149 -8.53 -9.64 -4.57
CA CYS A 149 -9.02 -8.45 -5.28
C CYS A 149 -8.35 -7.17 -4.78
N PHE A 150 -8.14 -7.05 -3.47
CA PHE A 150 -7.53 -5.85 -2.89
C PHE A 150 -6.02 -5.79 -3.08
N ALA A 151 -5.30 -6.90 -2.82
CA ALA A 151 -3.84 -6.92 -2.73
C ALA A 151 -3.17 -7.28 -4.07
N ILE A 152 -3.78 -8.16 -4.86
CA ILE A 152 -3.23 -8.66 -6.12
C ILE A 152 -3.79 -7.87 -7.31
N GLU A 153 -5.12 -7.76 -7.39
CA GLU A 153 -5.78 -7.05 -8.48
C GLU A 153 -5.86 -5.52 -8.25
N GLU A 154 -5.49 -5.05 -7.06
CA GLU A 154 -5.45 -3.63 -6.69
C GLU A 154 -6.78 -2.89 -6.84
N LEU A 155 -7.89 -3.60 -6.76
CA LEU A 155 -9.22 -3.04 -6.90
C LEU A 155 -9.58 -2.14 -5.70
N SER A 156 -10.34 -1.07 -5.98
CA SER A 156 -10.94 -0.25 -4.93
C SER A 156 -12.08 -0.99 -4.23
N TYR A 157 -12.49 -0.52 -3.06
CA TYR A 157 -13.62 -1.12 -2.34
C TYR A 157 -14.92 -1.12 -3.15
N GLN A 158 -15.13 -0.12 -3.99
CA GLN A 158 -16.31 -0.06 -4.87
C GLN A 158 -16.25 -1.10 -6.01
N GLU A 159 -15.07 -1.28 -6.62
CA GLU A 159 -14.86 -2.29 -7.66
C GLU A 159 -14.96 -3.71 -7.07
N ILE A 160 -14.37 -3.94 -5.89
CA ILE A 160 -14.53 -5.20 -5.16
C ILE A 160 -16.00 -5.46 -4.82
N SER A 161 -16.73 -4.45 -4.37
CA SER A 161 -18.15 -4.51 -4.08
C SER A 161 -18.96 -4.97 -5.29
N LYS A 162 -18.69 -4.38 -6.46
CA LYS A 162 -19.30 -4.78 -7.74
C LYS A 162 -18.91 -6.20 -8.15
N LYS A 163 -17.60 -6.52 -8.11
CA LYS A 163 -17.07 -7.82 -8.54
C LYS A 163 -17.55 -8.97 -7.66
N LEU A 164 -17.62 -8.77 -6.36
CA LEU A 164 -18.06 -9.78 -5.40
C LEU A 164 -19.54 -9.68 -5.03
N CYS A 165 -20.30 -8.84 -5.73
CA CYS A 165 -21.75 -8.66 -5.53
C CYS A 165 -22.13 -8.45 -4.05
N CYS A 166 -21.44 -7.56 -3.34
CA CYS A 166 -21.68 -7.27 -1.92
C CYS A 166 -21.50 -5.78 -1.61
N SER A 167 -22.05 -5.31 -0.48
CA SER A 167 -21.92 -3.89 -0.12
C SER A 167 -20.47 -3.49 0.19
N VAL A 168 -20.12 -2.21 0.02
CA VAL A 168 -18.79 -1.66 0.38
C VAL A 168 -18.48 -1.91 1.87
N GLY A 169 -19.47 -1.80 2.75
CA GLY A 169 -19.32 -2.14 4.17
C GLY A 169 -18.96 -3.62 4.39
N THR A 170 -19.53 -4.51 3.58
CA THR A 170 -19.20 -5.95 3.58
C THR A 170 -17.75 -6.17 3.10
N VAL A 171 -17.32 -5.45 2.06
CA VAL A 171 -15.91 -5.49 1.59
C VAL A 171 -14.96 -5.08 2.71
N MET A 172 -15.25 -3.95 3.38
CA MET A 172 -14.41 -3.45 4.48
C MET A 172 -14.30 -4.46 5.63
N SER A 173 -15.42 -5.03 6.07
CA SER A 173 -15.43 -6.02 7.16
C SER A 173 -14.72 -7.31 6.76
N ARG A 174 -14.97 -7.84 5.55
CA ARG A 174 -14.27 -9.03 5.04
C ARG A 174 -12.77 -8.82 4.93
N LEU A 175 -12.31 -7.65 4.43
CA LEU A 175 -10.88 -7.30 4.38
C LEU A 175 -10.25 -7.22 5.77
N PHE A 176 -10.97 -6.66 6.74
CA PHE A 176 -10.49 -6.60 8.12
C PHE A 176 -10.24 -8.00 8.68
N TYR A 177 -11.22 -8.90 8.55
CA TYR A 177 -11.09 -10.26 9.04
C TYR A 177 -10.10 -11.10 8.23
N ALA A 178 -10.05 -10.92 6.90
CA ALA A 178 -9.08 -11.57 6.04
C ALA A 178 -7.64 -11.25 6.46
N ARG A 179 -7.33 -9.96 6.68
CA ARG A 179 -6.01 -9.52 7.16
C ARG A 179 -5.68 -10.09 8.55
N LYS A 180 -6.65 -10.08 9.46
CA LYS A 180 -6.45 -10.62 10.81
C LYS A 180 -6.15 -12.12 10.79
N LYS A 181 -6.87 -12.89 9.95
CA LYS A 181 -6.63 -14.33 9.78
C LYS A 181 -5.30 -14.60 9.10
N ALA A 182 -4.98 -13.90 8.00
CA ALA A 182 -3.69 -14.05 7.33
C ALA A 182 -2.52 -13.75 8.28
N GLN A 183 -2.60 -12.69 9.07
CA GLN A 183 -1.58 -12.40 10.08
C GLN A 183 -1.43 -13.51 11.12
N ALA A 184 -2.52 -14.13 11.54
CA ALA A 184 -2.48 -15.24 12.48
C ALA A 184 -1.83 -16.49 11.87
N LEU A 185 -2.10 -16.78 10.58
CA LEU A 185 -1.49 -17.89 9.86
C LEU A 185 0.02 -17.65 9.65
N VAL A 186 0.40 -16.46 9.21
CA VAL A 186 1.82 -16.06 9.09
C VAL A 186 2.56 -16.22 10.42
N LYS A 187 1.96 -15.81 11.54
CA LYS A 187 2.58 -15.97 12.88
C LYS A 187 2.70 -17.41 13.31
N LYS A 188 1.81 -18.29 12.89
CA LYS A 188 1.85 -19.73 13.20
C LYS A 188 2.87 -20.46 12.35
N ASN A 189 3.11 -20.02 11.13
CA ASN A 189 4.07 -20.66 10.24
C ASN A 189 5.49 -20.35 10.69
N LYS A 190 6.23 -21.41 11.12
CA LYS A 190 7.60 -21.29 11.64
C LYS A 190 8.59 -20.76 10.61
N GLU A 191 8.33 -21.01 9.33
CA GLU A 191 9.19 -20.61 8.23
C GLU A 191 9.20 -19.08 8.04
N PHE A 192 8.06 -18.40 8.26
CA PHE A 192 8.03 -16.93 8.27
C PHE A 192 8.90 -16.28 9.33
N LYS A 193 9.16 -16.97 10.46
CA LYS A 193 10.07 -16.46 11.49
C LYS A 193 11.50 -16.35 11.00
N HIS A 194 11.90 -17.21 10.08
CA HIS A 194 13.22 -17.21 9.47
C HIS A 194 13.47 -15.96 8.60
N TYR A 195 12.40 -15.40 8.02
CA TYR A 195 12.45 -14.19 7.19
C TYR A 195 12.24 -12.87 7.98
N GLY A 196 12.27 -12.91 9.31
CA GLY A 196 12.16 -11.72 10.15
C GLY A 196 10.75 -11.14 10.29
N TYR A 197 9.72 -11.84 9.81
CA TYR A 197 8.33 -11.45 9.95
C TYR A 197 7.71 -12.14 11.17
N GLY A 198 7.44 -11.40 12.24
CA GLY A 198 6.74 -11.98 13.42
C GLY A 198 7.24 -11.48 14.78
N LYS A 199 8.00 -10.37 14.78
CA LYS A 199 8.28 -9.64 16.04
C LYS A 199 7.22 -8.61 16.32
#